data_1a9fb5d2b403a2e57329cc996033a0b1
#
_entry.id   1a9fb5d2b403a2e57329cc996033a0b1
#
_cell.length_a   1.000
_cell.length_b   1.000
_cell.length_c   1.000
_cell.angle_alpha   90.00
_cell.angle_beta   90.00
_cell.angle_gamma   90.00
#
_symmetry.space_group_name_H-M   'P 1'
#
loop_
_entity.id
_entity.type
_entity.pdbx_description
1 polymer ?
#
loop_
_entity_poly.entity_id
_entity_poly.type
_entity_poly.pdbx_seq_one_letter_code
_entity_poly.pdbx_strand_id
1 'polypeptide(L)'
;MKKYLIIFDLDGTVLPRLTVLDDRTVETMKAARAAGHIVCISSARPFAMSKWVYDRMGLDTAISTLNGAHIFHPTDAAFPEYDVSIPRELTKKIFDFCKENDSYPYYAERGDKLWYTDGIHNDYYTLHIEKADPLVEMPEDNDIGTGAARIIVNPATQELCDSLRAMVEATGELSFTEWHYTPSPVNGKSGIRVSIAPLAADKGYAMKHIAEFYGIPLEDCYAFGDLWNDFGMLRDAGHGHALKGSQAERESEAKYVTKYTCAECGVADIIEREILGIEK
;
A
#
# COMPACT_ATOMS: atom_id res chain seq x y z
N MET A 1 -27.95 12.21 8.92
CA MET A 1 -27.35 10.86 9.14
C MET A 1 -25.88 11.07 9.45
N LYS A 2 -25.29 10.30 10.34
CA LYS A 2 -23.86 10.39 10.67
C LYS A 2 -23.05 9.96 9.44
N LYS A 3 -21.99 10.70 9.11
CA LYS A 3 -21.12 10.42 7.96
C LYS A 3 -19.85 9.75 8.45
N TYR A 4 -19.47 8.64 7.84
CA TYR A 4 -18.27 7.89 8.19
C TYR A 4 -17.24 7.96 7.07
N LEU A 5 -15.95 7.88 7.43
CA LEU A 5 -14.86 7.50 6.53
C LEU A 5 -14.68 5.98 6.62
N ILE A 6 -14.74 5.31 5.48
CA ILE A 6 -14.46 3.88 5.33
C ILE A 6 -13.17 3.78 4.52
N ILE A 7 -12.08 3.38 5.15
CA ILE A 7 -10.78 3.25 4.51
C ILE A 7 -10.24 1.83 4.66
N PHE A 8 -9.71 1.26 3.59
CA PHE A 8 -9.27 -0.14 3.59
C PHE A 8 -8.05 -0.36 2.72
N ASP A 9 -7.24 -1.34 3.10
CA ASP A 9 -6.23 -1.92 2.24
C ASP A 9 -6.85 -2.81 1.16
N LEU A 10 -6.07 -3.15 0.15
CA LEU A 10 -6.50 -4.00 -0.95
C LEU A 10 -6.13 -5.47 -0.74
N ASP A 11 -4.82 -5.77 -0.71
CA ASP A 11 -4.30 -7.13 -0.77
C ASP A 11 -4.44 -7.83 0.58
N GLY A 12 -5.20 -8.93 0.63
CA GLY A 12 -5.51 -9.61 1.89
C GLY A 12 -6.67 -9.00 2.67
N THR A 13 -7.13 -7.81 2.30
CA THR A 13 -8.22 -7.10 2.98
C THR A 13 -9.54 -7.16 2.20
N VAL A 14 -9.57 -6.70 0.95
CA VAL A 14 -10.73 -6.82 0.03
C VAL A 14 -10.42 -7.64 -1.21
N LEU A 15 -9.14 -7.92 -1.46
CA LEU A 15 -8.66 -8.78 -2.53
C LEU A 15 -8.07 -10.06 -1.92
N PRO A 16 -8.80 -11.19 -1.87
CA PRO A 16 -8.28 -12.46 -1.38
C PRO A 16 -7.17 -13.04 -2.29
N ARG A 17 -7.10 -12.56 -3.51
CA ARG A 17 -6.02 -12.76 -4.49
C ARG A 17 -5.84 -11.48 -5.27
N LEU A 18 -4.64 -11.21 -5.72
CA LEU A 18 -4.20 -9.95 -6.34
C LEU A 18 -5.15 -9.34 -7.39
N THR A 19 -5.97 -10.16 -8.05
CA THR A 19 -6.87 -9.74 -9.15
C THR A 19 -8.33 -10.12 -8.93
N VAL A 20 -8.67 -10.69 -7.76
CA VAL A 20 -10.03 -11.15 -7.45
C VAL A 20 -10.70 -10.18 -6.49
N LEU A 21 -11.76 -9.55 -6.92
CA LEU A 21 -12.62 -8.68 -6.13
C LEU A 21 -14.05 -9.21 -6.17
N ASP A 22 -14.60 -9.52 -5.01
CA ASP A 22 -15.95 -10.07 -4.88
C ASP A 22 -17.03 -9.01 -5.14
N ASP A 23 -18.09 -9.41 -5.86
CA ASP A 23 -19.21 -8.52 -6.20
C ASP A 23 -19.94 -8.01 -4.95
N ARG A 24 -20.07 -8.83 -3.89
CA ARG A 24 -20.67 -8.38 -2.62
C ARG A 24 -19.91 -7.20 -2.04
N THR A 25 -18.59 -7.26 -2.04
CA THR A 25 -17.75 -6.16 -1.55
C THR A 25 -17.95 -4.90 -2.40
N VAL A 26 -17.99 -5.05 -3.72
CA VAL A 26 -18.23 -3.91 -4.64
C VAL A 26 -19.59 -3.26 -4.39
N GLU A 27 -20.65 -4.05 -4.32
CA GLU A 27 -22.01 -3.52 -4.14
C GLU A 27 -22.20 -2.90 -2.74
N THR A 28 -21.56 -3.47 -1.71
CA THR A 28 -21.55 -2.91 -0.36
C THR A 28 -20.87 -1.53 -0.34
N MET A 29 -19.72 -1.35 -1.02
CA MET A 29 -19.03 -0.06 -1.10
C MET A 29 -19.86 0.98 -1.86
N LYS A 30 -20.50 0.59 -2.97
CA LYS A 30 -21.43 1.46 -3.71
C LYS A 30 -22.61 1.89 -2.84
N ALA A 31 -23.19 0.96 -2.07
CA ALA A 31 -24.30 1.25 -1.17
C ALA A 31 -23.88 2.23 -0.05
N ALA A 32 -22.69 2.04 0.54
CA ALA A 32 -22.15 2.95 1.54
C ALA A 32 -21.96 4.36 0.98
N ARG A 33 -21.41 4.50 -0.23
CA ARG A 33 -21.31 5.79 -0.93
C ARG A 33 -22.68 6.42 -1.20
N ALA A 34 -23.63 5.63 -1.69
CA ALA A 34 -25.00 6.10 -1.95
C ALA A 34 -25.70 6.57 -0.67
N ALA A 35 -25.34 6.01 0.49
CA ALA A 35 -25.79 6.47 1.82
C ALA A 35 -25.07 7.74 2.30
N GLY A 36 -24.10 8.27 1.55
CA GLY A 36 -23.38 9.52 1.84
C GLY A 36 -22.07 9.34 2.63
N HIS A 37 -21.60 8.13 2.82
CA HIS A 37 -20.30 7.86 3.45
C HIS A 37 -19.15 8.08 2.48
N ILE A 38 -17.96 8.36 2.99
CA ILE A 38 -16.71 8.48 2.23
C ILE A 38 -16.03 7.12 2.22
N VAL A 39 -15.74 6.61 1.02
CA VAL A 39 -15.09 5.30 0.84
C VAL A 39 -13.76 5.52 0.14
N CYS A 40 -12.64 5.13 0.77
CA CYS A 40 -11.28 5.37 0.32
C CYS A 40 -10.43 4.10 0.33
N ILE A 41 -9.46 4.04 -0.55
CA ILE A 41 -8.42 3.01 -0.58
C ILE A 41 -7.14 3.56 0.04
N SER A 42 -6.44 2.73 0.82
CA SER A 42 -5.07 2.98 1.28
C SER A 42 -4.22 1.73 1.04
N SER A 43 -3.40 1.74 -0.01
CA SER A 43 -2.71 0.53 -0.48
C SER A 43 -1.20 0.72 -0.63
N ALA A 44 -0.48 -0.42 -0.58
CA ALA A 44 0.93 -0.48 -0.98
C ALA A 44 1.12 -0.37 -2.50
N ARG A 45 0.07 -0.54 -3.29
CA ARG A 45 0.11 -0.45 -4.75
C ARG A 45 0.21 1.00 -5.22
N PRO A 46 0.84 1.28 -6.38
CA PRO A 46 0.65 2.54 -7.11
C PRO A 46 -0.79 2.66 -7.62
N PHE A 47 -1.20 3.86 -8.02
CA PHE A 47 -2.58 4.11 -8.46
C PHE A 47 -2.96 3.31 -9.71
N ALA A 48 -2.10 3.26 -10.71
CA ALA A 48 -2.35 2.48 -11.93
C ALA A 48 -2.74 1.02 -11.64
N MET A 49 -2.15 0.41 -10.59
CA MET A 49 -2.48 -0.95 -10.16
C MET A 49 -3.73 -1.05 -9.28
N SER A 50 -4.15 0.06 -8.66
CA SER A 50 -5.33 0.14 -7.78
C SER A 50 -6.58 0.64 -8.52
N LYS A 51 -6.37 1.34 -9.64
CA LYS A 51 -7.41 2.05 -10.38
C LYS A 51 -8.59 1.17 -10.80
N TRP A 52 -8.35 -0.07 -11.21
CA TRP A 52 -9.42 -0.98 -11.60
C TRP A 52 -10.38 -1.32 -10.44
N VAL A 53 -9.88 -1.38 -9.19
CA VAL A 53 -10.70 -1.54 -7.98
C VAL A 53 -11.47 -0.26 -7.71
N TYR A 54 -10.76 0.88 -7.76
CA TYR A 54 -11.31 2.21 -7.59
C TYR A 54 -12.48 2.46 -8.53
N ASP A 55 -12.30 2.19 -9.82
CA ASP A 55 -13.33 2.36 -10.86
C ASP A 55 -14.48 1.38 -10.67
N ARG A 56 -14.21 0.10 -10.34
CA ARG A 56 -15.25 -0.92 -10.17
C ARG A 56 -16.17 -0.63 -8.98
N MET A 57 -15.61 -0.07 -7.90
CA MET A 57 -16.38 0.41 -6.75
C MET A 57 -17.04 1.77 -7.02
N GLY A 58 -16.74 2.40 -8.16
CA GLY A 58 -17.24 3.71 -8.56
C GLY A 58 -16.76 4.82 -7.63
N LEU A 59 -15.54 4.76 -7.11
CA LEU A 59 -15.00 5.76 -6.19
C LEU A 59 -14.76 7.08 -6.92
N ASP A 60 -14.93 8.19 -6.18
CA ASP A 60 -14.67 9.58 -6.59
C ASP A 60 -14.07 10.36 -5.41
N THR A 61 -13.26 9.71 -4.61
CA THR A 61 -12.72 10.18 -3.34
C THR A 61 -11.19 10.17 -3.38
N ALA A 62 -10.55 10.76 -2.37
CA ALA A 62 -9.11 10.66 -2.20
C ALA A 62 -8.63 9.20 -2.07
N ILE A 63 -7.40 8.96 -2.46
CA ILE A 63 -6.73 7.67 -2.39
C ILE A 63 -5.33 7.82 -1.82
N SER A 64 -4.90 6.84 -1.05
CA SER A 64 -3.52 6.68 -0.59
C SER A 64 -2.87 5.49 -1.29
N THR A 65 -1.70 5.71 -1.88
CA THR A 65 -0.91 4.73 -2.61
C THR A 65 0.50 4.63 -2.04
N LEU A 66 1.24 3.56 -2.41
CA LEU A 66 2.62 3.35 -1.98
C LEU A 66 2.79 3.46 -0.44
N ASN A 67 1.86 2.83 0.32
CA ASN A 67 1.83 2.86 1.79
C ASN A 67 1.71 4.27 2.40
N GLY A 68 1.05 5.20 1.73
CA GLY A 68 0.93 6.58 2.22
C GLY A 68 2.02 7.52 1.73
N ALA A 69 2.93 7.07 0.86
CA ALA A 69 3.91 7.95 0.25
C ALA A 69 3.28 8.95 -0.74
N HIS A 70 2.16 8.58 -1.35
CA HIS A 70 1.41 9.45 -2.24
C HIS A 70 -0.08 9.40 -1.89
N ILE A 71 -0.63 10.55 -1.47
CA ILE A 71 -2.04 10.71 -1.09
C ILE A 71 -2.60 11.86 -1.91
N PHE A 72 -3.62 11.59 -2.72
CA PHE A 72 -4.17 12.56 -3.65
C PHE A 72 -5.63 12.28 -3.95
N HIS A 73 -6.29 13.24 -4.61
CA HIS A 73 -7.64 13.05 -5.13
C HIS A 73 -7.59 13.06 -6.66
N PRO A 74 -8.03 11.99 -7.35
CA PRO A 74 -7.85 11.88 -8.80
C PRO A 74 -8.55 12.98 -9.62
N THR A 75 -9.59 13.61 -9.06
CA THR A 75 -10.43 14.59 -9.78
C THR A 75 -10.66 15.90 -9.04
N ASP A 76 -10.33 16.01 -7.75
CA ASP A 76 -10.54 17.24 -6.96
C ASP A 76 -9.19 17.89 -6.63
N ALA A 77 -8.89 18.97 -7.36
CA ALA A 77 -7.66 19.75 -7.16
C ALA A 77 -7.65 20.56 -5.85
N ALA A 78 -8.74 20.63 -5.10
CA ALA A 78 -8.77 21.27 -3.79
C ALA A 78 -8.21 20.35 -2.69
N PHE A 79 -8.07 19.05 -2.95
CA PHE A 79 -7.44 18.13 -2.00
C PHE A 79 -5.96 18.48 -1.83
N PRO A 80 -5.46 18.63 -0.60
CA PRO A 80 -4.05 18.89 -0.35
C PRO A 80 -3.24 17.63 -0.62
N GLU A 81 -2.68 17.52 -1.82
CA GLU A 81 -1.83 16.39 -2.22
C GLU A 81 -0.62 16.26 -1.29
N TYR A 82 -0.32 15.03 -0.88
CA TYR A 82 0.85 14.68 -0.10
C TYR A 82 1.70 13.69 -0.89
N ASP A 83 2.95 14.06 -1.16
CA ASP A 83 3.90 13.23 -1.92
C ASP A 83 5.27 13.28 -1.23
N VAL A 84 5.70 12.14 -0.68
CA VAL A 84 7.00 12.00 -0.04
C VAL A 84 7.85 10.97 -0.76
N SER A 85 9.14 11.23 -0.80
CA SER A 85 10.10 10.37 -1.48
C SER A 85 11.41 10.28 -0.73
N ILE A 86 12.14 9.20 -0.97
CA ILE A 86 13.55 9.05 -0.61
C ILE A 86 14.32 10.15 -1.31
N PRO A 87 15.12 10.97 -0.62
CA PRO A 87 15.92 11.99 -1.28
C PRO A 87 16.77 11.43 -2.42
N ARG A 88 16.90 12.19 -3.51
CA ARG A 88 17.62 11.77 -4.72
C ARG A 88 19.00 11.20 -4.41
N GLU A 89 19.75 11.85 -3.55
CA GLU A 89 21.12 11.43 -3.17
C GLU A 89 21.12 10.07 -2.44
N LEU A 90 20.12 9.81 -1.60
CA LEU A 90 19.98 8.52 -0.93
C LEU A 90 19.50 7.45 -1.90
N THR A 91 18.56 7.78 -2.80
CA THR A 91 18.12 6.87 -3.87
C THR A 91 19.33 6.41 -4.70
N LYS A 92 20.18 7.35 -5.12
CA LYS A 92 21.41 7.07 -5.86
C LYS A 92 22.35 6.16 -5.08
N LYS A 93 22.62 6.46 -3.81
CA LYS A 93 23.47 5.61 -2.95
C LYS A 93 22.94 4.16 -2.84
N ILE A 94 21.63 3.98 -2.74
CA ILE A 94 21.02 2.65 -2.70
C ILE A 94 21.24 1.92 -4.03
N PHE A 95 21.06 2.60 -5.15
CA PHE A 95 21.30 2.01 -6.47
C PHE A 95 22.77 1.66 -6.71
N ASP A 96 23.68 2.57 -6.34
CA ASP A 96 25.13 2.33 -6.44
C ASP A 96 25.52 1.12 -5.58
N PHE A 97 25.00 1.02 -4.35
CA PHE A 97 25.19 -0.16 -3.49
C PHE A 97 24.70 -1.45 -4.17
N CYS A 98 23.49 -1.43 -4.75
CA CYS A 98 22.94 -2.60 -5.43
C CYS A 98 23.81 -3.02 -6.61
N LYS A 99 24.26 -2.07 -7.40
CA LYS A 99 25.10 -2.30 -8.58
C LYS A 99 26.49 -2.85 -8.21
N GLU A 100 27.12 -2.28 -7.20
CA GLU A 100 28.45 -2.69 -6.71
C GLU A 100 28.46 -4.08 -6.06
N ASN A 101 27.34 -4.49 -5.49
CA ASN A 101 27.21 -5.73 -4.72
C ASN A 101 26.35 -6.80 -5.40
N ASP A 102 26.10 -6.69 -6.70
CA ASP A 102 25.31 -7.64 -7.50
C ASP A 102 23.95 -8.02 -6.85
N SER A 103 23.32 -7.02 -6.19
CA SER A 103 22.06 -7.16 -5.46
C SER A 103 20.86 -6.89 -6.37
N TYR A 104 20.61 -7.81 -7.29
CA TYR A 104 19.58 -7.74 -8.31
C TYR A 104 18.49 -8.81 -8.10
N PRO A 105 17.29 -8.60 -8.65
CA PRO A 105 16.78 -7.38 -9.25
C PRO A 105 16.49 -6.29 -8.21
N TYR A 106 16.59 -5.02 -8.60
CA TYR A 106 16.04 -3.91 -7.82
C TYR A 106 15.17 -3.03 -8.71
N TYR A 107 14.20 -2.38 -8.11
CA TYR A 107 13.33 -1.42 -8.79
C TYR A 107 12.88 -0.32 -7.84
N ALA A 108 12.50 0.80 -8.40
CA ALA A 108 12.00 1.96 -7.68
C ALA A 108 10.64 2.39 -8.23
N GLU A 109 9.82 2.92 -7.35
CA GLU A 109 8.48 3.41 -7.66
C GLU A 109 8.33 4.86 -7.25
N ARG A 110 7.61 5.63 -8.07
CA ARG A 110 7.09 6.94 -7.72
C ARG A 110 5.85 7.26 -8.55
N GLY A 111 4.75 7.61 -7.88
CA GLY A 111 3.45 7.75 -8.52
C GLY A 111 3.12 6.47 -9.28
N ASP A 112 2.78 6.57 -10.55
CA ASP A 112 2.47 5.42 -11.41
C ASP A 112 3.66 4.95 -12.27
N LYS A 113 4.87 5.40 -11.94
CA LYS A 113 6.09 5.01 -12.67
C LYS A 113 6.88 3.96 -11.90
N LEU A 114 7.44 3.03 -12.66
CA LEU A 114 8.33 1.98 -12.17
C LEU A 114 9.63 2.04 -12.95
N TRP A 115 10.73 2.21 -12.23
CA TRP A 115 12.10 2.10 -12.76
C TRP A 115 12.66 0.76 -12.31
N TYR A 116 13.23 -0.01 -13.22
CA TYR A 116 13.73 -1.35 -12.92
C TYR A 116 15.04 -1.63 -13.64
N THR A 117 15.82 -2.58 -13.15
CA THR A 117 17.01 -3.10 -13.82
C THR A 117 16.63 -4.13 -14.88
N ASP A 118 17.45 -4.28 -15.91
CA ASP A 118 17.25 -5.23 -17.01
C ASP A 118 16.82 -6.63 -16.53
N GLY A 119 15.87 -7.21 -17.24
CA GLY A 119 15.41 -8.59 -17.03
C GLY A 119 14.48 -8.80 -15.86
N ILE A 120 14.02 -7.74 -15.20
CA ILE A 120 13.01 -7.88 -14.15
C ILE A 120 11.62 -7.92 -14.75
N HIS A 121 11.12 -9.12 -14.86
CA HIS A 121 9.70 -9.38 -14.82
C HIS A 121 9.41 -9.98 -13.43
N ASN A 122 9.16 -9.11 -12.45
CA ASN A 122 8.72 -9.56 -11.13
C ASN A 122 7.31 -10.13 -11.29
N ASP A 123 7.07 -11.34 -10.80
CA ASP A 123 5.75 -11.97 -10.85
C ASP A 123 4.64 -11.06 -10.30
N TYR A 124 4.95 -10.25 -9.29
CA TYR A 124 4.03 -9.27 -8.73
C TYR A 124 3.59 -8.22 -9.76
N TYR A 125 4.52 -7.68 -10.56
CA TYR A 125 4.21 -6.70 -11.58
C TYR A 125 3.74 -7.32 -12.89
N THR A 126 4.24 -8.50 -13.26
CA THR A 126 3.84 -9.21 -14.49
C THR A 126 2.34 -9.52 -14.47
N LEU A 127 1.78 -9.88 -13.32
CA LEU A 127 0.34 -10.11 -13.14
C LEU A 127 -0.51 -8.84 -13.25
N HIS A 128 0.10 -7.64 -13.15
CA HIS A 128 -0.61 -6.36 -13.09
C HIS A 128 -0.27 -5.40 -14.23
N ILE A 129 0.75 -5.72 -15.04
CA ILE A 129 1.26 -4.87 -16.14
C ILE A 129 0.17 -4.49 -17.16
N GLU A 130 -0.81 -5.36 -17.42
CA GLU A 130 -1.91 -5.05 -18.34
C GLU A 130 -2.76 -3.83 -17.90
N LYS A 131 -2.63 -3.40 -16.63
CA LYS A 131 -3.41 -2.32 -16.03
C LYS A 131 -2.57 -1.20 -15.45
N ALA A 132 -1.24 -1.28 -15.59
CA ALA A 132 -0.30 -0.29 -15.09
C ALA A 132 0.20 0.61 -16.23
N ASP A 133 0.68 1.80 -15.86
CA ASP A 133 1.45 2.64 -16.75
C ASP A 133 2.70 1.91 -17.25
N PRO A 134 3.24 2.30 -18.42
CA PRO A 134 4.40 1.63 -18.99
C PRO A 134 5.58 1.63 -18.01
N LEU A 135 6.24 0.49 -17.93
CA LEU A 135 7.50 0.34 -17.20
C LEU A 135 8.56 1.24 -17.83
N VAL A 136 9.35 1.87 -16.97
CA VAL A 136 10.48 2.71 -17.37
C VAL A 136 11.76 2.03 -16.93
N GLU A 137 12.65 1.73 -17.87
CA GLU A 137 13.97 1.20 -17.55
C GLU A 137 14.79 2.20 -16.73
N MET A 138 15.65 1.68 -15.87
CA MET A 138 16.55 2.53 -15.10
C MET A 138 17.50 3.26 -16.04
N PRO A 139 17.69 4.59 -15.87
CA PRO A 139 18.73 5.33 -16.59
C PRO A 139 20.11 4.72 -16.33
N GLU A 140 21.02 4.83 -17.28
CA GLU A 140 22.39 4.30 -17.15
C GLU A 140 23.16 4.86 -15.94
N ASP A 141 22.87 6.10 -15.57
CA ASP A 141 23.44 6.78 -14.41
C ASP A 141 22.65 6.54 -13.10
N ASN A 142 21.65 5.65 -13.12
CA ASN A 142 20.73 5.41 -12.01
C ASN A 142 20.00 6.67 -11.50
N ASP A 143 19.80 7.66 -12.37
CA ASP A 143 19.11 8.90 -12.02
C ASP A 143 17.60 8.80 -12.28
N ILE A 144 16.81 8.69 -11.24
CA ILE A 144 15.34 8.75 -11.31
C ILE A 144 14.78 10.16 -11.04
N GLY A 145 15.61 11.19 -11.18
CA GLY A 145 15.20 12.59 -11.06
C GLY A 145 14.95 13.03 -9.62
N THR A 146 13.72 13.04 -9.18
CA THR A 146 13.32 13.58 -7.86
C THR A 146 13.47 12.61 -6.68
N GLY A 147 13.82 11.35 -6.93
CA GLY A 147 13.91 10.29 -5.91
C GLY A 147 12.74 9.30 -6.00
N ALA A 148 12.82 8.22 -5.26
CA ALA A 148 11.82 7.14 -5.21
C ALA A 148 10.85 7.30 -4.04
N ALA A 149 9.58 6.98 -4.23
CA ALA A 149 8.66 6.80 -3.11
C ALA A 149 8.90 5.46 -2.39
N ARG A 150 9.37 4.46 -3.15
CA ARG A 150 9.76 3.15 -2.62
C ARG A 150 10.82 2.52 -3.50
N ILE A 151 11.78 1.82 -2.88
CA ILE A 151 12.77 0.99 -3.56
C ILE A 151 12.63 -0.44 -3.07
N ILE A 152 12.58 -1.40 -3.98
CA ILE A 152 12.60 -2.83 -3.68
C ILE A 152 13.93 -3.40 -4.16
N VAL A 153 14.60 -4.13 -3.26
CA VAL A 153 15.90 -4.76 -3.51
C VAL A 153 15.81 -6.24 -3.17
N ASN A 154 16.49 -7.08 -3.93
CA ASN A 154 16.74 -8.46 -3.54
C ASN A 154 18.26 -8.64 -3.31
N PRO A 155 18.74 -8.48 -2.06
CA PRO A 155 20.14 -8.65 -1.72
C PRO A 155 20.62 -10.06 -2.05
N ALA A 156 21.85 -10.18 -2.55
CA ALA A 156 22.39 -11.48 -2.94
C ALA A 156 22.67 -12.42 -1.76
N THR A 157 22.98 -11.86 -0.58
CA THR A 157 23.23 -12.60 0.66
C THR A 157 22.66 -11.86 1.87
N GLN A 158 22.59 -12.53 3.03
CA GLN A 158 22.18 -11.90 4.29
C GLN A 158 23.18 -10.83 4.74
N GLU A 159 24.48 -11.03 4.56
CA GLU A 159 25.48 -10.03 4.93
C GLU A 159 25.30 -8.71 4.12
N LEU A 160 24.93 -8.82 2.83
CA LEU A 160 24.61 -7.65 2.02
C LEU A 160 23.29 -7.00 2.44
N CYS A 161 22.30 -7.80 2.84
CA CYS A 161 21.05 -7.31 3.41
C CYS A 161 21.31 -6.49 4.70
N ASP A 162 22.13 -7.04 5.60
CA ASP A 162 22.49 -6.39 6.87
C ASP A 162 23.30 -5.10 6.63
N SER A 163 24.20 -5.09 5.66
CA SER A 163 24.97 -3.92 5.25
C SER A 163 24.08 -2.82 4.67
N LEU A 164 23.13 -3.20 3.81
CA LEU A 164 22.13 -2.29 3.25
C LEU A 164 21.23 -1.72 4.35
N ARG A 165 20.79 -2.56 5.28
CA ARG A 165 20.02 -2.16 6.46
C ARG A 165 20.76 -1.10 7.28
N ALA A 166 22.01 -1.37 7.64
CA ALA A 166 22.82 -0.42 8.42
C ALA A 166 22.95 0.93 7.71
N MET A 167 23.16 0.94 6.38
CA MET A 167 23.23 2.15 5.58
C MET A 167 21.91 2.93 5.58
N VAL A 168 20.78 2.24 5.44
CA VAL A 168 19.45 2.84 5.38
C VAL A 168 19.05 3.39 6.75
N GLU A 169 19.19 2.60 7.81
CA GLU A 169 18.83 2.98 9.18
C GLU A 169 19.68 4.14 9.71
N ALA A 170 20.95 4.24 9.28
CA ALA A 170 21.82 5.37 9.63
C ALA A 170 21.30 6.72 9.11
N THR A 171 20.39 6.75 8.17
CA THR A 171 19.77 8.00 7.68
C THR A 171 18.81 8.62 8.70
N GLY A 172 18.16 7.79 9.54
CA GLY A 172 17.08 8.19 10.44
C GLY A 172 15.79 8.64 9.75
N GLU A 173 15.71 8.58 8.43
CA GLU A 173 14.60 9.08 7.63
C GLU A 173 13.88 7.99 6.84
N LEU A 174 14.50 6.80 6.73
CA LEU A 174 14.02 5.70 5.91
C LEU A 174 13.63 4.48 6.75
N SER A 175 12.59 3.80 6.33
CA SER A 175 12.18 2.48 6.81
C SER A 175 12.87 1.39 6.01
N PHE A 176 13.12 0.26 6.66
CA PHE A 176 13.69 -0.93 6.06
C PHE A 176 12.85 -2.13 6.47
N THR A 177 12.14 -2.71 5.52
CA THR A 177 11.32 -3.91 5.77
C THR A 177 11.89 -5.07 4.98
N GLU A 178 12.22 -6.15 5.67
CA GLU A 178 12.76 -7.38 5.10
C GLU A 178 11.75 -8.50 5.20
N TRP A 179 11.64 -9.32 4.15
CA TRP A 179 10.94 -10.59 4.18
C TRP A 179 11.61 -11.64 3.31
N HIS A 180 11.36 -12.89 3.66
CA HIS A 180 11.93 -14.06 3.00
C HIS A 180 10.87 -14.77 2.15
N TYR A 181 11.29 -15.29 1.02
CA TYR A 181 10.44 -16.04 0.11
C TYR A 181 11.21 -17.20 -0.50
N THR A 182 10.51 -18.17 -1.10
CA THR A 182 11.18 -19.23 -1.86
C THR A 182 11.83 -18.64 -3.10
N PRO A 183 13.16 -18.73 -3.27
CA PRO A 183 13.86 -18.19 -4.42
C PRO A 183 13.32 -18.76 -5.73
N SER A 184 13.16 -17.88 -6.72
CA SER A 184 12.88 -18.27 -8.09
C SER A 184 13.82 -17.52 -9.05
N PRO A 185 14.02 -18.00 -10.28
CA PRO A 185 14.81 -17.27 -11.27
C PRO A 185 14.34 -15.83 -11.54
N VAL A 186 13.06 -15.57 -11.29
CA VAL A 186 12.42 -14.26 -11.49
C VAL A 186 12.60 -13.35 -10.29
N ASN A 187 12.60 -13.92 -9.06
CA ASN A 187 12.50 -13.14 -7.83
C ASN A 187 13.83 -12.91 -7.11
N GLY A 188 14.94 -13.37 -7.68
CA GLY A 188 16.29 -13.24 -7.10
C GLY A 188 16.84 -14.53 -6.50
N LYS A 189 18.14 -14.53 -6.22
CA LYS A 189 18.91 -15.72 -5.87
C LYS A 189 18.84 -16.08 -4.38
N SER A 190 18.72 -15.07 -3.50
CA SER A 190 18.84 -15.27 -2.05
C SER A 190 17.53 -15.65 -1.35
N GLY A 191 16.39 -15.39 -1.98
CA GLY A 191 15.08 -15.46 -1.31
C GLY A 191 14.83 -14.34 -0.30
N ILE A 192 15.67 -13.30 -0.30
CA ILE A 192 15.51 -12.12 0.55
C ILE A 192 14.95 -10.99 -0.31
N ARG A 193 13.95 -10.29 0.20
CA ARG A 193 13.41 -9.08 -0.39
C ARG A 193 13.35 -7.98 0.64
N VAL A 194 13.70 -6.78 0.22
CA VAL A 194 13.70 -5.59 1.06
C VAL A 194 12.87 -4.50 0.40
N SER A 195 12.06 -3.82 1.20
CA SER A 195 11.42 -2.56 0.84
C SER A 195 12.03 -1.42 1.64
N ILE A 196 12.44 -0.38 0.94
CA ILE A 196 12.96 0.86 1.51
C ILE A 196 12.02 1.98 1.12
N ALA A 197 11.54 2.75 2.09
CA ALA A 197 10.61 3.86 1.88
C ALA A 197 10.88 4.98 2.91
N PRO A 198 10.39 6.21 2.69
CA PRO A 198 10.43 7.24 3.73
C PRO A 198 9.66 6.77 4.98
N LEU A 199 10.17 7.08 6.18
CA LEU A 199 9.42 6.85 7.43
C LEU A 199 8.10 7.63 7.46
N ALA A 200 8.02 8.73 6.72
CA ALA A 200 6.81 9.54 6.58
C ALA A 200 5.73 8.90 5.69
N ALA A 201 6.05 7.80 4.98
CA ALA A 201 5.08 7.00 4.24
C ALA A 201 4.37 6.05 5.21
N ASP A 202 3.16 6.43 5.63
CA ASP A 202 2.39 5.71 6.66
C ASP A 202 0.89 5.74 6.35
N LYS A 203 0.23 4.58 6.40
CA LYS A 203 -1.22 4.47 6.13
C LYS A 203 -2.07 5.10 7.23
N GLY A 204 -1.58 5.15 8.47
CA GLY A 204 -2.25 5.84 9.57
C GLY A 204 -2.23 7.36 9.37
N TYR A 205 -1.10 7.92 8.92
CA TYR A 205 -1.03 9.31 8.50
C TYR A 205 -1.97 9.59 7.33
N ALA A 206 -1.98 8.71 6.33
CA ALA A 206 -2.86 8.86 5.16
C ALA A 206 -4.34 8.91 5.56
N MET A 207 -4.78 8.02 6.46
CA MET A 207 -6.15 8.05 6.99
C MET A 207 -6.47 9.39 7.66
N LYS A 208 -5.56 9.90 8.51
CA LYS A 208 -5.76 11.19 9.20
C LYS A 208 -5.85 12.35 8.21
N HIS A 209 -4.95 12.40 7.23
CA HIS A 209 -4.93 13.43 6.19
C HIS A 209 -6.23 13.45 5.36
N ILE A 210 -6.72 12.27 4.97
CA ILE A 210 -7.98 12.11 4.25
C ILE A 210 -9.18 12.49 5.14
N ALA A 211 -9.20 12.02 6.40
CA ALA A 211 -10.27 12.33 7.35
C ALA A 211 -10.39 13.84 7.61
N GLU A 212 -9.27 14.53 7.78
CA GLU A 212 -9.21 15.97 7.95
C GLU A 212 -9.83 16.73 6.77
N PHE A 213 -9.47 16.37 5.53
CA PHE A 213 -10.03 16.98 4.33
C PHE A 213 -11.55 16.84 4.25
N TYR A 214 -12.09 15.67 4.57
CA TYR A 214 -13.54 15.43 4.55
C TYR A 214 -14.25 15.89 5.83
N GLY A 215 -13.54 16.43 6.82
CA GLY A 215 -14.09 16.89 8.10
C GLY A 215 -14.69 15.76 8.93
N ILE A 216 -14.12 14.57 8.88
CA ILE A 216 -14.58 13.39 9.61
C ILE A 216 -13.63 13.13 10.79
N PRO A 217 -14.13 13.14 12.04
CA PRO A 217 -13.29 12.85 13.20
C PRO A 217 -12.86 11.38 13.21
N LEU A 218 -11.68 11.09 13.81
CA LEU A 218 -11.11 9.74 13.80
C LEU A 218 -12.01 8.69 14.47
N GLU A 219 -12.81 9.08 15.43
CA GLU A 219 -13.83 8.23 16.06
C GLU A 219 -14.91 7.74 15.08
N ASP A 220 -15.08 8.41 13.95
CA ASP A 220 -16.01 8.10 12.88
C ASP A 220 -15.34 7.47 11.66
N CYS A 221 -14.08 7.05 11.81
CA CYS A 221 -13.33 6.32 10.78
C CYS A 221 -13.43 4.81 11.02
N TYR A 222 -13.84 4.09 9.99
CA TYR A 222 -13.73 2.64 9.86
C TYR A 222 -12.49 2.32 9.03
N ALA A 223 -11.52 1.62 9.62
CA ALA A 223 -10.30 1.21 8.96
C ALA A 223 -10.21 -0.32 8.92
N PHE A 224 -9.78 -0.88 7.78
CA PHE A 224 -9.63 -2.31 7.59
C PHE A 224 -8.25 -2.64 6.99
N GLY A 225 -7.57 -3.64 7.55
CA GLY A 225 -6.25 -4.05 7.11
C GLY A 225 -5.88 -5.44 7.61
N ASP A 226 -4.81 -6.01 7.06
CA ASP A 226 -4.39 -7.38 7.36
C ASP A 226 -2.91 -7.53 7.73
N LEU A 227 -2.04 -6.57 7.36
CA LEU A 227 -0.60 -6.64 7.59
C LEU A 227 -0.06 -5.48 8.44
N TRP A 228 1.24 -5.55 8.76
CA TRP A 228 1.95 -4.59 9.61
C TRP A 228 1.86 -3.13 9.13
N ASN A 229 1.79 -2.89 7.81
CA ASN A 229 1.66 -1.54 7.23
C ASN A 229 0.29 -0.89 7.48
N ASP A 230 -0.67 -1.66 7.99
CA ASP A 230 -2.02 -1.21 8.35
C ASP A 230 -2.14 -0.84 9.84
N PHE A 231 -1.16 -1.24 10.68
CA PHE A 231 -1.28 -1.10 12.14
C PHE A 231 -1.57 0.33 12.57
N GLY A 232 -0.93 1.33 11.93
CA GLY A 232 -1.16 2.73 12.22
C GLY A 232 -2.62 3.15 12.01
N MET A 233 -3.23 2.81 10.88
CA MET A 233 -4.62 3.16 10.62
C MET A 233 -5.60 2.35 11.48
N LEU A 234 -5.31 1.07 11.77
CA LEU A 234 -6.14 0.23 12.62
C LEU A 234 -6.18 0.70 14.07
N ARG A 235 -5.03 1.15 14.61
CA ARG A 235 -4.91 1.70 15.95
C ARG A 235 -5.66 3.03 16.09
N ASP A 236 -5.46 3.93 15.13
CA ASP A 236 -5.88 5.33 15.26
C ASP A 236 -7.34 5.56 14.85
N ALA A 237 -7.95 4.68 14.07
CA ALA A 237 -9.36 4.73 13.73
C ALA A 237 -10.29 4.46 14.94
N GLY A 238 -11.44 5.12 14.98
CA GLY A 238 -12.49 4.81 15.95
C GLY A 238 -12.98 3.37 15.85
N HIS A 239 -13.04 2.84 14.64
CA HIS A 239 -13.47 1.50 14.27
C HIS A 239 -12.38 0.79 13.44
N GLY A 240 -11.23 0.52 14.05
CA GLY A 240 -10.15 -0.24 13.42
C GLY A 240 -10.41 -1.73 13.49
N HIS A 241 -10.52 -2.38 12.32
CA HIS A 241 -10.85 -3.80 12.19
C HIS A 241 -9.70 -4.56 11.51
N ALA A 242 -9.03 -5.43 12.24
CA ALA A 242 -8.11 -6.40 11.65
C ALA A 242 -8.89 -7.53 10.95
N LEU A 243 -8.41 -7.99 9.79
CA LEU A 243 -9.03 -9.11 9.09
C LEU A 243 -8.77 -10.43 9.83
N LYS A 244 -9.81 -11.24 9.99
CA LYS A 244 -9.72 -12.57 10.59
C LYS A 244 -8.70 -13.44 9.86
N GLY A 245 -7.83 -14.12 10.59
CA GLY A 245 -6.77 -14.99 10.08
C GLY A 245 -5.51 -14.26 9.64
N SER A 246 -5.46 -12.94 9.72
CA SER A 246 -4.36 -12.11 9.28
C SER A 246 -3.24 -11.93 10.30
N GLN A 247 -2.13 -11.30 9.90
CA GLN A 247 -1.11 -10.85 10.84
C GLN A 247 -1.66 -9.76 11.76
N ALA A 248 -2.44 -8.82 11.22
CA ALA A 248 -3.01 -7.73 11.99
C ALA A 248 -3.93 -8.22 13.13
N GLU A 249 -4.66 -9.34 12.95
CA GLU A 249 -5.44 -9.94 14.04
C GLU A 249 -4.59 -10.32 15.24
N ARG A 250 -3.36 -10.76 15.01
CA ARG A 250 -2.47 -11.28 16.06
C ARG A 250 -1.56 -10.23 16.69
N GLU A 251 -1.19 -9.21 15.92
CA GLU A 251 -0.05 -8.34 16.26
C GLU A 251 -0.40 -6.85 16.31
N SER A 252 -1.55 -6.43 15.75
CA SER A 252 -1.95 -5.03 15.76
C SER A 252 -2.69 -4.62 17.04
N GLU A 253 -2.81 -3.31 17.25
CA GLU A 253 -3.66 -2.69 18.26
C GLU A 253 -5.07 -2.37 17.71
N ALA A 254 -5.55 -3.16 16.75
CA ALA A 254 -6.90 -3.02 16.21
C ALA A 254 -7.94 -3.23 17.30
N LYS A 255 -8.96 -2.37 17.32
CA LYS A 255 -10.02 -2.44 18.34
C LYS A 255 -10.95 -3.63 18.12
N TYR A 256 -11.06 -4.09 16.90
CA TYR A 256 -11.96 -5.14 16.47
C TYR A 256 -11.29 -6.10 15.49
N VAL A 257 -11.86 -7.29 15.39
CA VAL A 257 -11.51 -8.29 14.38
C VAL A 257 -12.76 -8.62 13.57
N THR A 258 -12.64 -8.72 12.26
CA THR A 258 -13.79 -9.10 11.42
C THR A 258 -14.25 -10.53 11.73
N LYS A 259 -15.54 -10.79 11.65
CA LYS A 259 -16.10 -12.13 11.85
C LYS A 259 -15.65 -13.12 10.77
N TYR A 260 -15.44 -12.61 9.57
CA TYR A 260 -15.11 -13.37 8.38
C TYR A 260 -13.75 -12.94 7.83
N THR A 261 -13.10 -13.86 7.09
CA THR A 261 -11.83 -13.61 6.39
C THR A 261 -12.04 -12.70 5.17
N CYS A 262 -10.96 -12.26 4.55
CA CYS A 262 -11.01 -11.54 3.29
C CYS A 262 -11.79 -12.32 2.20
N ALA A 263 -11.51 -13.61 2.06
CA ALA A 263 -12.19 -14.48 1.07
C ALA A 263 -13.69 -14.68 1.34
N GLU A 264 -14.14 -14.45 2.57
CA GLU A 264 -15.53 -14.51 3.00
C GLU A 264 -16.20 -13.12 3.06
N CYS A 265 -15.55 -12.08 2.47
CA CYS A 265 -16.02 -10.69 2.45
C CYS A 265 -16.18 -10.07 3.85
N GLY A 266 -15.19 -10.25 4.74
CA GLY A 266 -15.24 -9.75 6.12
C GLY A 266 -15.45 -8.25 6.23
N VAL A 267 -14.89 -7.46 5.32
CA VAL A 267 -15.09 -5.99 5.27
C VAL A 267 -16.54 -5.65 4.92
N ALA A 268 -17.11 -6.31 3.91
CA ALA A 268 -18.50 -6.08 3.50
C ALA A 268 -19.48 -6.41 4.63
N ASP A 269 -19.25 -7.50 5.36
CA ASP A 269 -20.09 -7.90 6.50
C ASP A 269 -20.18 -6.81 7.59
N ILE A 270 -19.06 -6.20 7.95
CA ILE A 270 -19.03 -5.11 8.93
C ILE A 270 -19.80 -3.89 8.41
N ILE A 271 -19.56 -3.47 7.18
CA ILE A 271 -20.20 -2.29 6.59
C ILE A 271 -21.70 -2.49 6.46
N GLU A 272 -22.14 -3.67 6.00
CA GLU A 272 -23.56 -4.01 5.90
C GLU A 272 -24.26 -3.92 7.26
N ARG A 273 -23.69 -4.54 8.31
CA ARG A 273 -24.32 -4.60 9.64
C ARG A 273 -24.24 -3.28 10.40
N GLU A 274 -23.07 -2.65 10.45
CA GLU A 274 -22.82 -1.55 11.36
C GLU A 274 -23.11 -0.18 10.75
N ILE A 275 -22.99 -0.06 9.43
CA ILE A 275 -23.15 1.22 8.73
C ILE A 275 -24.48 1.26 7.96
N LEU A 276 -24.82 0.20 7.23
CA LEU A 276 -26.01 0.15 6.39
C LEU A 276 -27.25 -0.42 7.10
N GLY A 277 -27.08 -1.04 8.28
CA GLY A 277 -28.19 -1.65 9.01
C GLY A 277 -28.85 -2.84 8.31
N ILE A 278 -28.06 -3.57 7.50
CA ILE A 278 -28.55 -4.76 6.79
C ILE A 278 -28.32 -5.98 7.68
N GLU A 279 -29.39 -6.50 8.25
CA GLU A 279 -29.37 -7.77 9.00
C GLU A 279 -29.47 -8.96 8.02
N LYS A 280 -28.57 -9.95 8.18
CA LYS A 280 -28.58 -11.23 7.42
C LYS A 280 -28.75 -12.41 8.34
#